data_96f595dbd1213a6c578be25c245a29e3
#
_entry.id   96f595dbd1213a6c578be25c245a29e3
#
_cell.length_a   1.000
_cell.length_b   1.000
_cell.length_c   1.000
_cell.angle_alpha   90.00
_cell.angle_beta   90.00
_cell.angle_gamma   90.00
#
_symmetry.space_group_name_H-M   'P 1'
#
loop_
_entity.id
_entity.type
_entity.pdbx_description
1 polymer ?
#
loop_
_entity_poly.entity_id
_entity_poly.type
_entity_poly.pdbx_seq_one_letter_code
_entity_poly.pdbx_strand_id
1 'polypeptide(L)'
;MRSMKRFVITVLAGCLIGNSLLAQKEQLTHGSPIDPVPFTSVKVSDSFLGQRLKASREVTIPLAFSKCEETGRYRNFELAAHPSDTTKVTGYSFDDTDVYKTIEGASYLLQTYPDKQLAHYMDSVLDIVAAAQEPDGYLYTARTMNPKHPHEWAGSKRWEKEEELSHEFYNLGHMVEGAIAHYQATGPNIMMCWNELCIMV
;
A
#
# COMPACT_ATOMS: atom_id res chain seq x y z
N MET A 1 16.60 -51.02 -11.63
CA MET A 1 15.83 -50.13 -12.52
C MET A 1 14.97 -49.07 -11.79
N ARG A 2 14.36 -49.32 -10.64
CA ARG A 2 13.55 -48.29 -9.90
C ARG A 2 14.37 -47.15 -9.25
N SER A 3 15.61 -47.37 -8.85
CA SER A 3 16.47 -46.37 -8.19
C SER A 3 16.97 -45.31 -9.17
N MET A 4 17.32 -45.68 -10.38
CA MET A 4 17.85 -44.73 -11.39
C MET A 4 16.80 -43.77 -11.93
N LYS A 5 15.51 -44.20 -12.02
CA LYS A 5 14.42 -43.30 -12.45
C LYS A 5 14.13 -42.19 -11.43
N ARG A 6 14.27 -42.45 -10.12
CA ARG A 6 14.08 -41.45 -9.06
C ARG A 6 15.19 -40.39 -9.06
N PHE A 7 16.44 -40.80 -9.32
CA PHE A 7 17.56 -39.88 -9.38
C PHE A 7 17.46 -38.90 -10.56
N VAL A 8 17.04 -39.37 -11.73
CA VAL A 8 16.87 -38.53 -12.93
C VAL A 8 15.73 -37.52 -12.74
N ILE A 9 14.62 -37.90 -12.09
CA ILE A 9 13.50 -36.96 -11.83
C ILE A 9 13.91 -35.87 -10.83
N THR A 10 14.71 -36.21 -9.80
CA THR A 10 15.17 -35.23 -8.82
C THR A 10 16.15 -34.21 -9.42
N VAL A 11 17.04 -34.65 -10.33
CA VAL A 11 17.97 -33.76 -11.03
C VAL A 11 17.24 -32.85 -12.02
N LEU A 12 16.24 -33.35 -12.75
CA LEU A 12 15.43 -32.55 -13.66
C LEU A 12 14.57 -31.51 -12.92
N ALA A 13 13.99 -31.85 -11.77
CA ALA A 13 13.27 -30.90 -10.94
C ALA A 13 14.17 -29.79 -10.38
N GLY A 14 15.38 -30.12 -9.95
CA GLY A 14 16.39 -29.14 -9.48
C GLY A 14 16.81 -28.16 -10.58
N CYS A 15 16.98 -28.63 -11.83
CA CYS A 15 17.32 -27.77 -12.96
C CYS A 15 16.20 -26.81 -13.37
N LEU A 16 14.91 -27.23 -13.26
CA LEU A 16 13.77 -26.38 -13.57
C LEU A 16 13.58 -25.25 -12.53
N ILE A 17 13.82 -25.53 -11.25
CA ILE A 17 13.73 -24.51 -10.18
C ILE A 17 14.91 -23.52 -10.29
N GLY A 18 16.09 -23.98 -10.62
CA GLY A 18 17.28 -23.12 -10.81
C GLY A 18 17.11 -22.13 -11.98
N ASN A 19 16.51 -22.56 -13.07
CA ASN A 19 16.26 -21.70 -14.24
C ASN A 19 15.17 -20.65 -13.98
N SER A 20 14.17 -20.96 -13.15
CA SER A 20 13.13 -19.99 -12.77
C SER A 20 13.69 -18.85 -11.90
N LEU A 21 14.62 -19.14 -10.99
CA LEU A 21 15.29 -18.14 -10.15
C LEU A 21 16.26 -17.24 -10.94
N LEU A 22 16.92 -17.79 -11.97
CA LEU A 22 17.79 -17.01 -12.86
C LEU A 22 17.00 -16.11 -13.81
N ALA A 23 15.86 -16.61 -14.35
CA ALA A 23 14.97 -15.81 -15.20
C ALA A 23 14.36 -14.64 -14.46
N GLN A 24 14.00 -14.80 -13.17
CA GLN A 24 13.50 -13.71 -12.35
C GLN A 24 14.57 -12.62 -12.07
N LYS A 25 15.84 -13.00 -12.04
CA LYS A 25 16.94 -12.06 -11.83
C LYS A 25 17.30 -11.27 -13.10
N GLU A 26 17.11 -11.85 -14.28
CA GLU A 26 17.34 -11.16 -15.56
C GLU A 26 16.21 -10.20 -15.93
N GLN A 27 14.97 -10.46 -15.50
CA GLN A 27 13.83 -9.60 -15.79
C GLN A 27 13.87 -8.26 -15.02
N LEU A 28 14.63 -8.17 -13.93
CA LEU A 28 14.84 -6.96 -13.15
C LEU A 28 15.93 -6.03 -13.72
N THR A 29 16.63 -6.43 -14.79
CA THR A 29 17.75 -5.64 -15.37
C THR A 29 17.37 -4.83 -16.61
N HIS A 30 16.10 -4.83 -17.06
CA HIS A 30 15.59 -3.89 -18.07
C HIS A 30 15.10 -2.60 -17.41
N GLY A 31 15.91 -2.08 -16.50
CA GLY A 31 15.67 -0.82 -15.83
C GLY A 31 15.97 0.39 -16.72
N SER A 32 15.36 1.50 -16.36
CA SER A 32 15.75 2.82 -16.80
C SER A 32 17.28 2.99 -16.77
N PRO A 33 17.89 3.69 -17.73
CA PRO A 33 19.32 4.02 -17.67
C PRO A 33 19.71 4.88 -16.46
N ILE A 34 18.73 5.26 -15.65
CA ILE A 34 18.90 6.04 -14.42
C ILE A 34 18.45 5.17 -13.25
N ASP A 35 19.39 4.82 -12.39
CA ASP A 35 19.10 4.12 -11.14
C ASP A 35 18.69 5.14 -10.07
N PRO A 36 17.50 5.01 -9.46
CA PRO A 36 17.07 5.90 -8.39
C PRO A 36 17.92 5.68 -7.14
N VAL A 37 18.33 6.75 -6.50
CA VAL A 37 18.96 6.68 -5.18
C VAL A 37 17.89 6.35 -4.16
N PRO A 38 18.02 5.28 -3.35
CA PRO A 38 17.07 4.99 -2.29
C PRO A 38 16.93 6.18 -1.35
N PHE A 39 15.69 6.61 -1.08
CA PHE A 39 15.44 7.75 -0.19
C PHE A 39 16.06 7.56 1.20
N THR A 40 16.20 6.30 1.64
CA THR A 40 16.87 5.90 2.88
C THR A 40 18.37 6.29 2.93
N SER A 41 18.97 6.52 1.78
CA SER A 41 20.37 6.95 1.65
C SER A 41 20.54 8.48 1.51
N VAL A 42 19.43 9.22 1.40
CA VAL A 42 19.44 10.68 1.23
C VAL A 42 19.42 11.37 2.59
N LYS A 43 20.37 12.29 2.80
CA LYS A 43 20.40 13.14 4.00
C LYS A 43 20.32 14.60 3.59
N VAL A 44 19.39 15.32 4.18
CA VAL A 44 19.21 16.75 3.97
C VAL A 44 19.95 17.50 5.09
N SER A 45 20.93 18.33 4.72
CA SER A 45 21.74 19.10 5.68
C SER A 45 21.66 20.60 5.47
N ASP A 46 20.95 21.07 4.45
CA ASP A 46 20.78 22.50 4.18
C ASP A 46 19.67 23.15 5.03
N SER A 47 19.75 24.49 5.18
CA SER A 47 18.78 25.24 5.97
C SER A 47 17.42 25.42 5.30
N PHE A 48 17.33 25.25 3.98
CA PHE A 48 16.10 25.47 3.22
C PHE A 48 15.20 24.22 3.22
N LEU A 49 15.71 23.09 2.77
CA LEU A 49 14.96 21.83 2.77
C LEU A 49 14.82 21.26 4.19
N GLY A 50 15.81 21.43 5.05
CA GLY A 50 15.75 21.00 6.44
C GLY A 50 14.61 21.66 7.22
N GLN A 51 14.34 22.97 6.99
CA GLN A 51 13.18 23.63 7.59
C GLN A 51 11.84 23.08 7.09
N ARG A 52 11.76 22.70 5.81
CA ARG A 52 10.55 22.07 5.24
C ARG A 52 10.31 20.69 5.82
N LEU A 53 11.35 19.87 5.93
CA LEU A 53 11.25 18.55 6.58
C LEU A 53 10.82 18.69 8.05
N LYS A 54 11.35 19.70 8.77
CA LYS A 54 10.91 19.99 10.13
C LYS A 54 9.43 20.37 10.18
N ALA A 55 8.97 21.26 9.30
CA ALA A 55 7.56 21.63 9.22
C ALA A 55 6.67 20.45 8.84
N SER A 56 7.10 19.58 7.94
CA SER A 56 6.39 18.36 7.59
C SER A 56 6.23 17.43 8.80
N ARG A 57 7.30 17.26 9.57
CA ARG A 57 7.30 16.41 10.77
C ARG A 57 6.42 16.96 11.89
N GLU A 58 6.58 18.26 12.20
CA GLU A 58 5.99 18.85 13.39
C GLU A 58 4.54 19.35 13.18
N VAL A 59 4.17 19.60 11.91
CA VAL A 59 2.88 20.21 11.59
C VAL A 59 2.13 19.43 10.52
N THR A 60 2.72 19.22 9.32
CA THR A 60 1.95 18.75 8.18
C THR A 60 1.43 17.33 8.36
N ILE A 61 2.28 16.39 8.74
CA ILE A 61 1.87 14.98 8.92
C ILE A 61 0.92 14.80 10.10
N PRO A 62 1.16 15.36 11.29
CA PRO A 62 0.18 15.31 12.37
C PRO A 62 -1.17 15.92 11.98
N LEU A 63 -1.18 17.04 11.27
CA LEU A 63 -2.41 17.67 10.78
C LEU A 63 -3.11 16.79 9.74
N ALA A 64 -2.37 16.17 8.82
CA ALA A 64 -2.95 15.30 7.80
C ALA A 64 -3.66 14.09 8.42
N PHE A 65 -3.03 13.43 9.40
CA PHE A 65 -3.66 12.34 10.15
C PHE A 65 -4.91 12.81 10.91
N SER A 66 -4.82 13.95 11.61
CA SER A 66 -5.97 14.53 12.30
C SER A 66 -7.13 14.83 11.34
N LYS A 67 -6.84 15.30 10.12
CA LYS A 67 -7.86 15.55 9.11
C LYS A 67 -8.45 14.27 8.54
N CYS A 68 -7.67 13.22 8.35
CA CYS A 68 -8.20 11.91 7.97
C CYS A 68 -9.21 11.38 9.00
N GLU A 69 -8.95 11.57 10.30
CA GLU A 69 -9.86 11.19 11.36
C GLU A 69 -11.11 12.09 11.40
N GLU A 70 -10.92 13.41 11.50
CA GLU A 70 -12.00 14.41 11.63
C GLU A 70 -12.99 14.36 10.44
N THR A 71 -12.50 14.07 9.24
CA THR A 71 -13.30 14.06 8.01
C THR A 71 -13.82 12.67 7.64
N GLY A 72 -13.63 11.67 8.52
CA GLY A 72 -14.25 10.35 8.41
C GLY A 72 -13.54 9.38 7.46
N ARG A 73 -12.27 9.64 7.06
CA ARG A 73 -11.52 8.70 6.19
C ARG A 73 -11.30 7.37 6.88
N TYR A 74 -10.87 7.37 8.15
CA TYR A 74 -10.76 6.11 8.92
C TYR A 74 -12.10 5.42 9.10
N ARG A 75 -13.15 6.21 9.34
CA ARG A 75 -14.51 5.67 9.46
C ARG A 75 -14.97 4.92 8.21
N ASN A 76 -14.58 5.37 7.01
CA ASN A 76 -14.89 4.66 5.78
C ASN A 76 -14.26 3.26 5.75
N PHE A 77 -13.01 3.10 6.18
CA PHE A 77 -12.36 1.77 6.31
C PHE A 77 -13.03 0.90 7.37
N GLU A 78 -13.35 1.46 8.55
CA GLU A 78 -14.08 0.72 9.58
C GLU A 78 -15.43 0.20 9.09
N LEU A 79 -16.16 1.00 8.32
CA LEU A 79 -17.43 0.59 7.71
C LEU A 79 -17.21 -0.45 6.61
N ALA A 80 -16.14 -0.34 5.84
CA ALA A 80 -15.79 -1.32 4.81
C ALA A 80 -15.38 -2.68 5.41
N ALA A 81 -14.79 -2.69 6.61
CA ALA A 81 -14.51 -3.92 7.35
C ALA A 81 -15.80 -4.67 7.80
N HIS A 82 -16.94 -3.96 7.84
CA HIS A 82 -18.24 -4.50 8.23
C HIS A 82 -19.33 -4.10 7.23
N PRO A 83 -19.32 -4.64 5.99
CA PRO A 83 -20.24 -4.23 4.92
C PRO A 83 -21.70 -4.33 5.32
N SER A 84 -22.49 -3.33 4.90
CA SER A 84 -23.92 -3.27 5.18
C SER A 84 -24.68 -2.54 4.07
N ASP A 85 -25.90 -2.95 3.77
CA ASP A 85 -26.75 -2.33 2.75
C ASP A 85 -27.17 -0.90 3.09
N THR A 86 -26.91 -0.43 4.30
CA THR A 86 -27.27 0.91 4.78
C THR A 86 -26.09 1.87 4.90
N THR A 87 -24.87 1.38 4.77
CA THR A 87 -23.66 2.22 4.87
C THR A 87 -23.44 3.06 3.63
N LYS A 88 -22.89 4.26 3.83
CA LYS A 88 -22.50 5.17 2.76
C LYS A 88 -21.13 5.76 3.05
N VAL A 89 -20.36 6.01 2.00
CA VAL A 89 -19.09 6.69 2.10
C VAL A 89 -19.26 8.12 2.59
N THR A 90 -18.35 8.60 3.42
CA THR A 90 -18.23 9.99 3.81
C THR A 90 -17.18 10.66 2.94
N GLY A 91 -17.53 11.77 2.31
CA GLY A 91 -16.66 12.48 1.37
C GLY A 91 -16.76 11.92 -0.05
N TYR A 92 -15.68 12.01 -0.81
CA TYR A 92 -15.58 11.49 -2.17
C TYR A 92 -15.27 9.99 -2.19
N SER A 93 -15.62 9.33 -3.27
CA SER A 93 -15.39 7.90 -3.46
C SER A 93 -13.90 7.50 -3.44
N PHE A 94 -13.01 8.43 -3.73
CA PHE A 94 -11.55 8.23 -3.82
C PHE A 94 -10.77 8.77 -2.61
N ASP A 95 -11.44 9.14 -1.53
CA ASP A 95 -10.81 9.73 -0.34
C ASP A 95 -9.95 8.74 0.46
N ASP A 96 -10.01 7.44 0.15
CA ASP A 96 -9.07 6.43 0.66
C ASP A 96 -7.61 6.84 0.43
N THR A 97 -7.34 7.53 -0.69
CA THR A 97 -6.00 8.01 -1.04
C THR A 97 -5.42 9.01 -0.05
N ASP A 98 -6.25 9.75 0.69
CA ASP A 98 -5.76 10.70 1.69
C ASP A 98 -5.02 9.95 2.81
N VAL A 99 -5.51 8.77 3.20
CA VAL A 99 -4.88 7.90 4.18
C VAL A 99 -3.57 7.33 3.62
N TYR A 100 -3.60 6.79 2.41
CA TYR A 100 -2.42 6.17 1.78
C TYR A 100 -1.28 7.16 1.58
N LYS A 101 -1.56 8.36 1.07
CA LYS A 101 -0.58 9.44 0.87
C LYS A 101 -0.02 9.95 2.19
N THR A 102 -0.86 10.00 3.24
CA THR A 102 -0.39 10.43 4.56
C THR A 102 0.56 9.39 5.17
N ILE A 103 0.25 8.08 5.02
CA ILE A 103 1.14 6.99 5.41
C ILE A 103 2.46 7.05 4.63
N GLU A 104 2.42 7.27 3.32
CA GLU A 104 3.60 7.41 2.47
C GLU A 104 4.50 8.55 2.96
N GLY A 105 3.94 9.75 3.11
CA GLY A 105 4.68 10.92 3.60
C GLY A 105 5.25 10.73 5.01
N ALA A 106 4.50 10.10 5.92
CA ALA A 106 4.95 9.78 7.26
C ALA A 106 6.09 8.75 7.25
N SER A 107 6.06 7.77 6.33
CA SER A 107 7.11 6.77 6.16
C SER A 107 8.44 7.42 5.75
N TYR A 108 8.42 8.35 4.82
CA TYR A 108 9.62 9.12 4.45
C TYR A 108 10.18 9.93 5.63
N LEU A 109 9.32 10.45 6.50
CA LEU A 109 9.77 11.14 7.71
C LEU A 109 10.36 10.20 8.74
N LEU A 110 9.76 9.04 8.98
CA LEU A 110 10.28 8.01 9.89
C LEU A 110 11.69 7.56 9.52
N GLN A 111 11.97 7.46 8.22
CA GLN A 111 13.30 7.10 7.73
C GLN A 111 14.34 8.16 8.07
N THR A 112 13.98 9.45 8.00
CA THR A 112 14.89 10.57 8.29
C THR A 112 14.95 10.88 9.79
N TYR A 113 13.82 10.79 10.45
CA TYR A 113 13.64 11.12 11.88
C TYR A 113 12.90 9.97 12.58
N PRO A 114 13.60 8.94 13.05
CA PRO A 114 12.97 7.81 13.73
C PRO A 114 12.11 8.28 14.92
N ASP A 115 10.84 7.88 14.92
CA ASP A 115 9.86 8.24 15.93
C ASP A 115 8.95 7.04 16.23
N LYS A 116 9.12 6.44 17.41
CA LYS A 116 8.37 5.27 17.82
C LYS A 116 6.87 5.52 18.02
N GLN A 117 6.50 6.74 18.41
CA GLN A 117 5.09 7.08 18.61
C GLN A 117 4.38 7.20 17.26
N LEU A 118 5.01 7.89 16.31
CA LEU A 118 4.50 7.97 14.96
C LEU A 118 4.41 6.58 14.31
N ALA A 119 5.44 5.75 14.45
CA ALA A 119 5.42 4.38 13.92
C ALA A 119 4.24 3.58 14.48
N HIS A 120 4.06 3.56 15.81
CA HIS A 120 2.96 2.84 16.45
C HIS A 120 1.57 3.40 16.05
N TYR A 121 1.45 4.72 15.88
CA TYR A 121 0.22 5.31 15.38
C TYR A 121 -0.08 4.86 13.94
N MET A 122 0.93 4.87 13.08
CA MET A 122 0.79 4.36 11.70
C MET A 122 0.38 2.90 11.67
N ASP A 123 0.93 2.07 12.56
CA ASP A 123 0.53 0.67 12.69
C ASP A 123 -0.97 0.56 12.98
N SER A 124 -1.49 1.36 13.91
CA SER A 124 -2.92 1.34 14.24
C SER A 124 -3.81 1.79 13.07
N VAL A 125 -3.35 2.73 12.25
CA VAL A 125 -4.06 3.13 11.02
C VAL A 125 -4.03 2.03 9.98
N LEU A 126 -2.88 1.36 9.84
CA LEU A 126 -2.73 0.23 8.90
C LEU A 126 -3.61 -0.96 9.30
N ASP A 127 -3.80 -1.22 10.59
CA ASP A 127 -4.72 -2.25 11.07
C ASP A 127 -6.18 -1.97 10.64
N ILE A 128 -6.61 -0.70 10.68
CA ILE A 128 -7.93 -0.29 10.20
C ILE A 128 -8.06 -0.52 8.68
N VAL A 129 -7.04 -0.15 7.92
CA VAL A 129 -7.00 -0.36 6.45
C VAL A 129 -7.03 -1.84 6.12
N ALA A 130 -6.22 -2.64 6.81
CA ALA A 130 -6.13 -4.08 6.61
C ALA A 130 -7.46 -4.81 6.89
N ALA A 131 -8.16 -4.41 7.95
CA ALA A 131 -9.45 -4.99 8.29
C ALA A 131 -10.52 -4.76 7.21
N ALA A 132 -10.36 -3.72 6.39
CA ALA A 132 -11.28 -3.38 5.31
C ALA A 132 -10.98 -4.11 3.99
N GLN A 133 -9.82 -4.75 3.86
CA GLN A 133 -9.43 -5.43 2.63
C GLN A 133 -10.27 -6.69 2.40
N GLU A 134 -10.76 -6.88 1.18
CA GLU A 134 -11.51 -8.07 0.79
C GLU A 134 -10.58 -9.29 0.69
N PRO A 135 -11.11 -10.53 0.80
CA PRO A 135 -10.28 -11.74 0.83
C PRO A 135 -9.37 -11.96 -0.38
N ASP A 136 -9.67 -11.33 -1.50
CA ASP A 136 -8.85 -11.36 -2.73
C ASP A 136 -7.90 -10.16 -2.85
N GLY A 137 -7.74 -9.37 -1.79
CA GLY A 137 -6.86 -8.21 -1.74
C GLY A 137 -7.46 -6.91 -2.25
N TYR A 138 -8.66 -6.92 -2.84
CA TYR A 138 -9.31 -5.71 -3.30
C TYR A 138 -9.68 -4.79 -2.12
N LEU A 139 -9.50 -3.49 -2.31
CA LEU A 139 -9.90 -2.47 -1.35
C LEU A 139 -10.27 -1.17 -2.05
N TYR A 140 -11.52 -0.76 -1.89
CA TYR A 140 -12.05 0.53 -2.30
C TYR A 140 -13.29 0.80 -1.46
N THR A 141 -13.18 1.64 -0.43
CA THR A 141 -14.21 1.75 0.62
C THR A 141 -15.56 2.12 0.07
N ALA A 142 -15.60 3.00 -0.95
CA ALA A 142 -16.83 3.44 -1.61
C ALA A 142 -17.65 2.31 -2.27
N ARG A 143 -17.04 1.14 -2.45
CA ARG A 143 -17.67 -0.07 -2.94
C ARG A 143 -17.74 -1.15 -1.87
N THR A 144 -16.62 -1.43 -1.20
CA THR A 144 -16.49 -2.53 -0.24
C THR A 144 -17.50 -2.42 0.91
N MET A 145 -17.77 -1.21 1.41
CA MET A 145 -18.70 -1.02 2.53
C MET A 145 -20.17 -1.34 2.22
N ASN A 146 -20.58 -1.25 0.94
CA ASN A 146 -21.94 -1.57 0.49
C ASN A 146 -21.91 -2.15 -0.94
N PRO A 147 -21.59 -3.43 -1.09
CA PRO A 147 -21.42 -4.06 -2.40
C PRO A 147 -22.69 -4.12 -3.25
N LYS A 148 -23.88 -4.10 -2.60
CA LYS A 148 -25.17 -4.11 -3.33
C LYS A 148 -25.55 -2.73 -3.86
N HIS A 149 -25.18 -1.68 -3.13
CA HIS A 149 -25.49 -0.31 -3.48
C HIS A 149 -24.21 0.55 -3.30
N PRO A 150 -23.18 0.30 -4.11
CA PRO A 150 -21.93 1.06 -4.04
C PRO A 150 -22.17 2.53 -4.37
N HIS A 151 -21.20 3.38 -4.07
CA HIS A 151 -21.24 4.78 -4.47
C HIS A 151 -21.47 4.91 -5.98
N GLU A 152 -22.26 5.90 -6.40
CA GLU A 152 -22.66 6.08 -7.81
C GLU A 152 -21.46 6.16 -8.78
N TRP A 153 -20.33 6.69 -8.30
CA TRP A 153 -19.09 6.78 -9.06
C TRP A 153 -18.28 5.47 -9.08
N ALA A 154 -18.55 4.54 -8.17
CA ALA A 154 -17.89 3.24 -8.13
C ALA A 154 -18.44 2.24 -9.13
N GLY A 155 -19.64 2.48 -9.69
CA GLY A 155 -20.30 1.56 -10.60
C GLY A 155 -20.79 0.27 -9.94
N SER A 156 -21.42 -0.60 -10.76
CA SER A 156 -21.97 -1.87 -10.30
C SER A 156 -20.93 -2.98 -10.23
N LYS A 157 -19.83 -2.85 -10.95
CA LYS A 157 -18.70 -3.79 -10.99
C LYS A 157 -17.41 -3.05 -10.65
N ARG A 158 -16.40 -3.80 -10.16
CA ARG A 158 -15.05 -3.29 -9.98
C ARG A 158 -14.51 -2.79 -11.32
N TRP A 159 -13.81 -1.68 -11.31
CA TRP A 159 -13.13 -1.06 -12.46
C TRP A 159 -14.07 -0.56 -13.58
N GLU A 160 -15.39 -0.53 -13.34
CA GLU A 160 -16.39 -0.23 -14.36
C GLU A 160 -16.36 1.24 -14.81
N LYS A 161 -16.02 2.17 -13.90
CA LYS A 161 -16.12 3.61 -14.14
C LYS A 161 -14.77 4.35 -14.10
N GLU A 162 -13.69 3.66 -14.43
CA GLU A 162 -12.34 4.25 -14.45
C GLU A 162 -12.20 5.42 -15.43
N GLU A 163 -12.89 5.36 -16.57
CA GLU A 163 -12.90 6.44 -17.55
C GLU A 163 -13.76 7.65 -17.12
N GLU A 164 -14.49 7.52 -16.02
CA GLU A 164 -15.35 8.57 -15.46
C GLU A 164 -14.74 9.12 -14.15
N LEU A 165 -15.22 8.65 -13.01
CA LEU A 165 -14.94 9.22 -11.69
C LEU A 165 -14.62 8.19 -10.60
N SER A 166 -14.50 6.88 -10.90
CA SER A 166 -14.27 5.89 -9.84
C SER A 166 -12.92 6.08 -9.16
N HIS A 167 -11.86 6.30 -9.94
CA HIS A 167 -10.50 6.43 -9.43
C HIS A 167 -10.03 5.19 -8.64
N GLU A 168 -10.52 3.99 -8.96
CA GLU A 168 -10.12 2.74 -8.30
C GLU A 168 -8.62 2.46 -8.52
N PHE A 169 -8.12 2.60 -9.76
CA PHE A 169 -6.69 2.47 -10.05
C PHE A 169 -5.84 3.56 -9.38
N TYR A 170 -6.37 4.76 -9.26
CA TYR A 170 -5.70 5.82 -8.51
C TYR A 170 -5.55 5.47 -7.03
N ASN A 171 -6.63 4.92 -6.43
CA ASN A 171 -6.60 4.42 -5.06
C ASN A 171 -5.60 3.28 -4.90
N LEU A 172 -5.64 2.29 -5.80
CA LEU A 172 -4.71 1.16 -5.80
C LEU A 172 -3.26 1.63 -5.92
N GLY A 173 -2.97 2.55 -6.84
CA GLY A 173 -1.63 3.10 -7.02
C GLY A 173 -1.07 3.71 -5.73
N HIS A 174 -1.81 4.60 -5.08
CA HIS A 174 -1.38 5.22 -3.83
C HIS A 174 -1.30 4.24 -2.67
N MET A 175 -2.16 3.22 -2.64
CA MET A 175 -2.07 2.16 -1.66
C MET A 175 -0.73 1.41 -1.80
N VAL A 176 -0.34 1.05 -3.02
CA VAL A 176 0.94 0.37 -3.30
C VAL A 176 2.13 1.26 -2.96
N GLU A 177 2.12 2.53 -3.35
CA GLU A 177 3.18 3.49 -3.03
C GLU A 177 3.35 3.68 -1.52
N GLY A 178 2.25 3.87 -0.78
CA GLY A 178 2.26 3.97 0.67
C GLY A 178 2.79 2.70 1.35
N ALA A 179 2.41 1.53 0.84
CA ALA A 179 2.88 0.23 1.32
C ALA A 179 4.40 0.07 1.15
N ILE A 180 4.91 0.37 -0.04
CA ILE A 180 6.34 0.27 -0.35
C ILE A 180 7.15 1.23 0.52
N ALA A 181 6.70 2.49 0.65
CA ALA A 181 7.38 3.49 1.48
C ALA A 181 7.42 3.06 2.95
N HIS A 182 6.29 2.54 3.48
CA HIS A 182 6.21 2.04 4.84
C HIS A 182 7.15 0.85 5.07
N TYR A 183 7.16 -0.13 4.15
CA TYR A 183 8.07 -1.26 4.22
C TYR A 183 9.53 -0.84 4.20
N GLN A 184 9.91 0.08 3.33
CA GLN A 184 11.29 0.57 3.24
C GLN A 184 11.72 1.32 4.51
N ALA A 185 10.81 2.00 5.19
CA ALA A 185 11.10 2.76 6.40
C ALA A 185 11.13 1.91 7.68
N THR A 186 10.28 0.88 7.78
CA THR A 186 10.06 0.12 9.02
C THR A 186 10.55 -1.33 8.95
N GLY A 187 10.77 -1.88 7.75
CA GLY A 187 11.12 -3.28 7.54
C GLY A 187 9.90 -4.23 7.55
N PRO A 188 10.10 -5.55 7.53
CA PRO A 188 9.07 -6.54 7.26
C PRO A 188 8.04 -6.80 8.37
N ASN A 189 8.05 -6.07 9.48
CA ASN A 189 7.31 -6.45 10.69
C ASN A 189 5.78 -6.22 10.65
N ILE A 190 5.23 -5.50 9.65
CA ILE A 190 3.79 -5.16 9.61
C ILE A 190 3.14 -5.55 8.28
N MET A 191 3.86 -6.23 7.42
CA MET A 191 3.47 -6.51 6.03
C MET A 191 2.45 -7.64 5.82
N MET A 192 1.79 -8.18 6.82
CA MET A 192 0.90 -9.32 6.56
C MET A 192 -0.28 -8.99 5.63
N CYS A 193 -0.80 -7.78 5.68
CA CYS A 193 -1.87 -7.37 4.75
C CYS A 193 -1.37 -6.80 3.41
N TRP A 194 -0.18 -6.23 3.38
CA TRP A 194 0.45 -5.76 2.14
C TRP A 194 1.14 -6.87 1.35
N ASN A 195 1.51 -8.00 1.99
CA ASN A 195 2.11 -9.17 1.32
C ASN A 195 1.19 -9.79 0.27
N GLU A 196 -0.11 -9.82 0.51
CA GLU A 196 -1.06 -10.34 -0.47
C GLU A 196 -1.26 -9.38 -1.65
N LEU A 197 -1.06 -8.08 -1.43
CA LEU A 197 -1.09 -7.06 -2.48
C LEU A 197 0.12 -7.16 -3.42
N CYS A 198 1.31 -7.45 -2.88
CA CYS A 198 2.53 -7.64 -3.69
C CYS A 198 2.50 -8.91 -4.54
N ILE A 199 1.56 -9.83 -4.31
CA ILE A 199 1.39 -11.05 -5.13
C ILE A 199 0.51 -10.77 -6.36
N MET A 200 -0.23 -9.67 -6.40
CA MET A 200 -1.12 -9.31 -7.52
C MET A 200 -0.51 -8.32 -8.53
N VAL A 201 0.74 -7.92 -8.34
CA VAL A 201 1.55 -7.16 -9.29
C VAL A 201 2.74 -8.00 -9.74
#